data_4f99d69cb1ecf78c85c2cb8c57ae040b
#
_entry.id   4f99d69cb1ecf78c85c2cb8c57ae040b
#
_cell.length_a   1.000
_cell.length_b   1.000
_cell.length_c   1.000
_cell.angle_alpha   90.00
_cell.angle_beta   90.00
_cell.angle_gamma   90.00
#
_symmetry.space_group_name_H-M   'P 1'
#
loop_
_entity.id
_entity.type
_entity.pdbx_description
1 polymer ?
#
loop_
_entity_poly.entity_id
_entity_poly.type
_entity_poly.pdbx_seq_one_letter_code
_entity_poly.pdbx_strand_id
1 'polypeptide(L)'
;MDVGPVYEGERIRKEDMYIEFGGPKVDVKCELVLAMPMDEVEDGKVEIVGPDLKDLKEGGSYPLAIVIYTAGTKVEKDLEAVIERRIHDFTNYVEGFMHLNQRYDIWIRLSKKSVKKGLDSLKWWGLALIRLFKSAMPFIEKMQVTFYTDPAKVKEVYEQALEVYKARDARVRGLRDEDVDTFYGCVLCQSFAPQHVCVIPPNRVSLCGAMNWFDARAAANVDPKGPNFPIPKGKLIDPIKGEYEGVNKVVEERSLGANKRFFLYSAFGSPHTSCGCFECIAFYIPEVDGFGVVDRGFKEPTVNGLPFSTMAAQTGGGIQTEGFLGVGMEYFRSPKFFQADGGWGRIVWICSTLWKRIEDAIPEELKDKIATENDARDIESLKKFLVERGHPLAVRIKEMEAPEVAAAAPAEAAAPEAATPTAVPAQAAAPMPFMPAPTAPGAITIPAVGGLRVELKGAKIRIDKIVIKKQ
;
A
#
# COMPACT_ATOMS: atom_id res chain seq x y z
N MET A 1 0.78 9.90 -28.19
CA MET A 1 0.36 9.58 -26.83
C MET A 1 0.64 10.79 -25.96
N ASP A 2 -0.36 11.28 -25.25
CA ASP A 2 -0.16 12.31 -24.27
C ASP A 2 0.31 11.67 -22.97
N VAL A 3 1.31 12.28 -22.34
CA VAL A 3 1.82 11.90 -21.04
C VAL A 3 1.44 13.03 -20.08
N GLY A 4 0.61 12.73 -19.13
CA GLY A 4 0.09 13.70 -18.17
C GLY A 4 0.46 13.35 -16.72
N PRO A 5 0.01 14.13 -15.76
CA PRO A 5 0.14 13.77 -14.34
C PRO A 5 -0.58 12.47 -14.06
N VAL A 6 -0.07 11.72 -13.07
CA VAL A 6 -0.68 10.45 -12.63
C VAL A 6 -2.10 10.69 -12.17
N TYR A 7 -3.04 10.08 -12.85
CA TYR A 7 -4.39 9.95 -12.35
C TYR A 7 -4.64 8.49 -11.96
N GLU A 8 -4.22 8.08 -10.80
CA GLU A 8 -4.69 6.81 -10.21
C GLU A 8 -6.23 6.78 -10.09
N GLY A 9 -6.86 7.92 -10.28
CA GLY A 9 -8.30 8.08 -10.29
C GLY A 9 -8.97 7.91 -11.66
N GLU A 10 -8.25 7.86 -12.78
CA GLU A 10 -8.86 7.58 -14.08
C GLU A 10 -9.12 6.09 -14.22
N ARG A 11 -10.12 5.61 -13.47
CA ARG A 11 -10.56 4.22 -13.55
C ARG A 11 -11.24 4.01 -14.89
N ILE A 12 -10.57 3.28 -15.79
CA ILE A 12 -11.20 2.80 -17.01
C ILE A 12 -12.29 1.80 -16.58
N ARG A 13 -13.55 2.21 -16.75
CA ARG A 13 -14.71 1.37 -16.42
C ARG A 13 -14.80 0.21 -17.40
N LYS A 14 -15.55 -0.83 -17.04
CA LYS A 14 -15.71 -2.02 -17.88
C LYS A 14 -16.30 -1.70 -19.26
N GLU A 15 -17.23 -0.78 -19.32
CA GLU A 15 -17.86 -0.29 -20.55
C GLU A 15 -16.92 0.48 -21.48
N ASP A 16 -15.92 1.18 -20.91
CA ASP A 16 -14.92 1.97 -21.62
C ASP A 16 -13.65 1.17 -21.95
N MET A 17 -13.57 -0.05 -21.45
CA MET A 17 -12.42 -0.94 -21.58
C MET A 17 -12.41 -1.61 -22.96
N TYR A 18 -11.29 -1.48 -23.68
CA TYR A 18 -11.02 -2.30 -24.86
C TYR A 18 -10.63 -3.72 -24.48
N ILE A 19 -9.60 -3.87 -23.68
CA ILE A 19 -9.14 -5.15 -23.10
C ILE A 19 -8.60 -4.92 -21.70
N GLU A 20 -8.42 -6.01 -20.95
CA GLU A 20 -7.62 -6.02 -19.74
C GLU A 20 -6.53 -7.09 -19.79
N PHE A 21 -5.41 -6.79 -19.15
CA PHE A 21 -4.33 -7.73 -18.88
C PHE A 21 -4.22 -7.99 -17.39
N GLY A 22 -4.00 -9.26 -17.02
CA GLY A 22 -3.94 -9.63 -15.62
C GLY A 22 -5.28 -9.43 -14.89
N GLY A 23 -5.21 -8.90 -13.67
CA GLY A 23 -6.39 -8.69 -12.84
C GLY A 23 -6.97 -9.97 -12.25
N PRO A 24 -8.18 -9.90 -11.64
CA PRO A 24 -8.71 -10.99 -10.83
C PRO A 24 -9.16 -12.22 -11.63
N LYS A 25 -9.28 -12.12 -12.96
CA LYS A 25 -9.72 -13.22 -13.82
C LYS A 25 -8.58 -13.99 -14.45
N VAL A 26 -7.37 -13.54 -14.28
CA VAL A 26 -6.17 -14.12 -14.89
C VAL A 26 -5.21 -14.50 -13.79
N ASP A 27 -4.88 -15.77 -13.66
CA ASP A 27 -4.02 -16.26 -12.59
C ASP A 27 -2.53 -15.99 -12.86
N VAL A 28 -2.12 -16.02 -14.13
CA VAL A 28 -0.72 -15.92 -14.53
C VAL A 28 -0.45 -14.56 -15.17
N LYS A 29 0.27 -13.72 -14.45
CA LYS A 29 0.64 -12.35 -14.84
C LYS A 29 1.79 -11.86 -13.99
N CYS A 30 2.70 -11.05 -14.55
CA CYS A 30 3.77 -10.44 -13.77
C CYS A 30 4.40 -9.24 -14.49
N GLU A 31 5.14 -8.45 -13.74
CA GLU A 31 6.08 -7.45 -14.25
C GLU A 31 7.44 -7.67 -13.56
N LEU A 32 8.51 -7.67 -14.32
CA LEU A 32 9.85 -7.98 -13.85
C LEU A 32 10.86 -7.01 -14.45
N VAL A 33 11.73 -6.45 -13.62
CA VAL A 33 12.89 -5.67 -14.07
C VAL A 33 14.17 -6.42 -13.71
N LEU A 34 15.09 -6.48 -14.65
CA LEU A 34 16.41 -7.10 -14.49
C LEU A 34 17.51 -6.10 -14.86
N ALA A 35 18.48 -5.94 -13.97
CA ALA A 35 19.71 -5.23 -14.22
C ALA A 35 20.69 -6.13 -14.98
N MET A 36 21.08 -5.71 -16.17
CA MET A 36 21.91 -6.50 -17.10
C MET A 36 23.20 -5.78 -17.44
N PRO A 37 24.23 -6.50 -17.90
CA PRO A 37 25.40 -5.90 -18.53
C PRO A 37 25.03 -5.00 -19.71
N MET A 38 25.86 -3.95 -19.94
CA MET A 38 25.59 -2.94 -20.99
C MET A 38 25.54 -3.52 -22.41
N ASP A 39 26.28 -4.57 -22.68
CA ASP A 39 26.34 -5.25 -23.97
C ASP A 39 25.18 -6.22 -24.22
N GLU A 40 24.46 -6.60 -23.17
CA GLU A 40 23.30 -7.50 -23.25
C GLU A 40 21.97 -6.76 -23.46
N VAL A 41 21.93 -5.44 -23.39
CA VAL A 41 20.70 -4.65 -23.54
C VAL A 41 20.71 -3.87 -24.86
N GLU A 42 19.71 -4.12 -25.73
CA GLU A 42 19.45 -3.34 -26.93
C GLU A 42 18.61 -2.10 -26.58
N ASP A 43 19.26 -0.94 -26.57
CA ASP A 43 18.58 0.30 -26.16
C ASP A 43 17.42 0.68 -27.10
N GLY A 44 16.26 0.96 -26.51
CA GLY A 44 15.07 1.37 -27.25
C GLY A 44 14.28 0.21 -27.88
N LYS A 45 14.71 -1.04 -27.74
CA LYS A 45 14.01 -2.20 -28.27
C LYS A 45 12.71 -2.45 -27.51
N VAL A 46 11.64 -2.68 -28.27
CA VAL A 46 10.37 -3.20 -27.76
C VAL A 46 10.03 -4.48 -28.52
N GLU A 47 9.86 -5.56 -27.80
CA GLU A 47 9.54 -6.88 -28.34
C GLU A 47 8.17 -7.34 -27.83
N ILE A 48 7.40 -8.05 -28.68
CA ILE A 48 6.11 -8.63 -28.32
C ILE A 48 6.17 -10.11 -28.68
N VAL A 49 5.99 -10.97 -27.69
CA VAL A 49 6.02 -12.42 -27.83
C VAL A 49 4.60 -12.95 -27.63
N GLY A 50 3.91 -13.17 -28.72
CA GLY A 50 2.51 -13.60 -28.75
C GLY A 50 1.60 -12.58 -29.44
N PRO A 51 0.27 -12.67 -29.26
CA PRO A 51 -0.71 -11.79 -29.88
C PRO A 51 -0.53 -10.32 -29.47
N ASP A 52 -0.57 -9.39 -30.43
CA ASP A 52 -0.60 -7.96 -30.15
C ASP A 52 -2.04 -7.45 -30.00
N LEU A 53 -2.24 -6.18 -29.64
CA LEU A 53 -3.56 -5.58 -29.36
C LEU A 53 -4.60 -5.83 -30.44
N LYS A 54 -4.21 -5.72 -31.71
CA LYS A 54 -5.08 -5.95 -32.88
C LYS A 54 -5.55 -7.41 -33.04
N ASP A 55 -4.80 -8.35 -32.46
CA ASP A 55 -5.06 -9.79 -32.56
C ASP A 55 -5.96 -10.27 -31.40
N LEU A 56 -6.22 -9.38 -30.41
CA LEU A 56 -6.99 -9.69 -29.21
C LEU A 56 -8.45 -9.21 -29.34
N LYS A 57 -9.38 -10.02 -28.81
CA LYS A 57 -10.81 -9.70 -28.86
C LYS A 57 -11.18 -8.63 -27.84
N GLU A 58 -11.89 -7.58 -28.28
CA GLU A 58 -12.44 -6.55 -27.41
C GLU A 58 -13.26 -7.13 -26.24
N GLY A 59 -13.10 -6.56 -25.06
CA GLY A 59 -13.77 -6.99 -23.82
C GLY A 59 -13.10 -8.20 -23.14
N GLY A 60 -12.05 -8.76 -23.74
CA GLY A 60 -11.31 -9.91 -23.19
C GLY A 60 -10.41 -9.58 -22.01
N SER A 61 -10.04 -10.64 -21.26
CA SER A 61 -9.03 -10.61 -20.19
C SER A 61 -7.91 -11.58 -20.57
N TYR A 62 -6.68 -11.12 -20.58
CA TYR A 62 -5.54 -11.86 -21.13
C TYR A 62 -4.38 -11.95 -20.15
N PRO A 63 -3.57 -13.03 -20.20
CA PRO A 63 -2.31 -13.11 -19.47
C PRO A 63 -1.32 -12.07 -20.01
N LEU A 64 -0.43 -11.60 -19.14
CA LEU A 64 0.65 -10.69 -19.51
C LEU A 64 1.85 -10.88 -18.60
N ALA A 65 3.04 -10.95 -19.19
CA ALA A 65 4.27 -10.68 -18.48
C ALA A 65 5.00 -9.51 -19.15
N ILE A 66 5.42 -8.55 -18.33
CA ILE A 66 6.23 -7.40 -18.76
C ILE A 66 7.63 -7.64 -18.22
N VAL A 67 8.62 -7.81 -19.11
CA VAL A 67 10.02 -7.90 -18.72
C VAL A 67 10.77 -6.70 -19.24
N ILE A 68 11.43 -5.99 -18.34
CA ILE A 68 12.25 -4.82 -18.66
C ILE A 68 13.70 -5.14 -18.31
N TYR A 69 14.57 -5.07 -19.29
CA TYR A 69 16.01 -5.16 -19.13
C TYR A 69 16.60 -3.76 -19.08
N THR A 70 17.37 -3.49 -18.02
CA THR A 70 17.98 -2.18 -17.79
C THR A 70 19.48 -2.31 -17.63
N ALA A 71 20.22 -1.35 -18.18
CA ALA A 71 21.66 -1.26 -17.99
C ALA A 71 22.10 0.21 -17.83
N GLY A 72 23.19 0.41 -17.14
CA GLY A 72 23.81 1.70 -16.89
C GLY A 72 24.95 1.56 -15.91
N THR A 73 25.91 2.48 -15.92
CA THR A 73 27.08 2.44 -15.07
C THR A 73 26.76 2.48 -13.57
N LYS A 74 25.56 2.96 -13.21
CA LYS A 74 25.05 3.03 -11.83
C LYS A 74 23.88 2.08 -11.58
N VAL A 75 23.52 1.26 -12.57
CA VAL A 75 22.43 0.29 -12.41
C VAL A 75 22.98 -0.97 -11.77
N GLU A 76 22.39 -1.37 -10.66
CA GLU A 76 22.71 -2.57 -9.90
C GLU A 76 21.46 -3.34 -9.51
N LYS A 77 21.61 -4.59 -9.07
CA LYS A 77 20.49 -5.48 -8.70
C LYS A 77 19.58 -4.89 -7.62
N ASP A 78 20.11 -4.12 -6.68
CA ASP A 78 19.30 -3.49 -5.62
C ASP A 78 18.38 -2.38 -6.15
N LEU A 79 18.56 -1.93 -7.41
CA LEU A 79 17.65 -1.00 -8.08
C LEU A 79 16.49 -1.67 -8.82
N GLU A 80 16.55 -2.98 -9.09
CA GLU A 80 15.56 -3.69 -9.88
C GLU A 80 14.14 -3.50 -9.32
N ALA A 81 13.94 -3.71 -8.03
CA ALA A 81 12.62 -3.59 -7.40
C ALA A 81 12.08 -2.14 -7.43
N VAL A 82 12.97 -1.15 -7.30
CA VAL A 82 12.60 0.27 -7.37
C VAL A 82 12.17 0.67 -8.78
N ILE A 83 12.95 0.25 -9.79
CA ILE A 83 12.62 0.48 -11.20
C ILE A 83 11.30 -0.23 -11.54
N GLU A 84 11.12 -1.47 -11.10
CA GLU A 84 9.90 -2.27 -11.31
C GLU A 84 8.66 -1.56 -10.74
N ARG A 85 8.75 -1.04 -9.51
CA ARG A 85 7.64 -0.29 -8.90
C ARG A 85 7.22 0.94 -9.73
N ARG A 86 8.13 1.52 -10.52
CA ARG A 86 7.83 2.67 -11.39
C ARG A 86 7.05 2.30 -12.66
N ILE A 87 6.95 1.02 -13.02
CA ILE A 87 6.10 0.58 -14.14
C ILE A 87 4.65 0.99 -13.86
N HIS A 88 4.18 0.81 -12.63
CA HIS A 88 2.85 1.23 -12.20
C HIS A 88 2.62 2.74 -12.43
N ASP A 89 3.52 3.58 -11.93
CA ASP A 89 3.38 5.03 -12.04
C ASP A 89 3.43 5.47 -13.50
N PHE A 90 4.42 5.00 -14.26
CA PHE A 90 4.62 5.42 -15.63
C PHE A 90 3.54 4.92 -16.58
N THR A 91 2.99 3.74 -16.35
CA THR A 91 1.83 3.26 -17.12
C THR A 91 0.61 4.14 -16.88
N ASN A 92 0.37 4.56 -15.63
CA ASN A 92 -0.72 5.47 -15.28
C ASN A 92 -0.52 6.89 -15.83
N TYR A 93 0.70 7.29 -16.21
CA TYR A 93 0.94 8.54 -16.92
C TYR A 93 0.53 8.51 -18.39
N VAL A 94 0.34 7.33 -18.97
CA VAL A 94 -0.01 7.19 -20.38
C VAL A 94 -1.53 7.23 -20.55
N GLU A 95 -2.05 8.20 -21.35
CA GLU A 95 -3.49 8.32 -21.61
C GLU A 95 -4.08 6.99 -22.09
N GLY A 96 -5.13 6.57 -21.44
CA GLY A 96 -5.88 5.36 -21.80
C GLY A 96 -5.41 4.08 -21.18
N PHE A 97 -4.42 4.13 -20.30
CA PHE A 97 -4.06 3.02 -19.45
C PHE A 97 -4.51 3.24 -18.01
N MET A 98 -4.89 2.17 -17.36
CA MET A 98 -5.05 2.06 -15.92
C MET A 98 -4.21 0.87 -15.48
N HIS A 99 -3.24 1.10 -14.63
CA HIS A 99 -2.40 0.07 -14.03
C HIS A 99 -2.63 0.06 -12.51
N LEU A 100 -3.05 -1.06 -11.99
CA LEU A 100 -3.23 -1.32 -10.58
C LEU A 100 -2.29 -2.44 -10.15
N ASN A 101 -1.86 -2.35 -8.87
CA ASN A 101 -1.01 -3.33 -8.22
C ASN A 101 0.39 -3.42 -8.84
N GLN A 102 1.09 -4.52 -8.59
CA GLN A 102 2.47 -4.72 -9.01
C GLN A 102 2.87 -6.19 -8.98
N ARG A 103 4.10 -6.50 -9.45
CA ARG A 103 4.66 -7.85 -9.46
C ARG A 103 3.70 -8.84 -10.14
N TYR A 104 3.31 -9.90 -9.42
CA TYR A 104 2.40 -10.96 -9.87
C TYR A 104 0.90 -10.62 -9.70
N ASP A 105 0.58 -9.44 -9.21
CA ASP A 105 -0.81 -9.01 -8.98
C ASP A 105 -1.27 -7.89 -9.93
N ILE A 106 -0.51 -7.60 -10.99
CA ILE A 106 -0.83 -6.53 -11.94
C ILE A 106 -2.23 -6.69 -12.54
N TRP A 107 -2.89 -5.53 -12.68
CA TRP A 107 -4.17 -5.42 -13.37
C TRP A 107 -4.17 -4.16 -14.23
N ILE A 108 -4.16 -4.34 -15.53
CA ILE A 108 -4.02 -3.26 -16.50
C ILE A 108 -5.24 -3.25 -17.39
N ARG A 109 -5.85 -2.08 -17.57
CA ARG A 109 -6.92 -1.86 -18.54
C ARG A 109 -6.48 -0.86 -19.57
N LEU A 110 -6.90 -1.11 -20.81
CA LEU A 110 -6.71 -0.25 -21.96
C LEU A 110 -8.06 0.29 -22.43
N SER A 111 -8.16 1.62 -22.66
CA SER A 111 -9.41 2.24 -23.06
C SER A 111 -9.70 2.09 -24.54
N LYS A 112 -11.00 1.91 -24.89
CA LYS A 112 -11.49 1.96 -26.27
C LYS A 112 -11.15 3.26 -26.98
N LYS A 113 -11.16 4.38 -26.25
CA LYS A 113 -10.85 5.71 -26.76
C LYS A 113 -9.43 5.78 -27.30
N SER A 114 -8.45 5.23 -26.57
CA SER A 114 -7.04 5.27 -26.98
C SER A 114 -6.75 4.34 -28.14
N VAL A 115 -7.38 3.17 -28.20
CA VAL A 115 -7.30 2.28 -29.36
C VAL A 115 -7.86 2.95 -30.60
N LYS A 116 -9.01 3.62 -30.51
CA LYS A 116 -9.59 4.41 -31.62
C LYS A 116 -8.70 5.57 -32.07
N LYS A 117 -7.85 6.10 -31.20
CA LYS A 117 -6.85 7.14 -31.51
C LYS A 117 -5.53 6.59 -32.07
N GLY A 118 -5.42 5.29 -32.32
CA GLY A 118 -4.27 4.65 -32.93
C GLY A 118 -3.34 3.91 -31.97
N LEU A 119 -3.75 3.65 -30.74
CA LEU A 119 -3.03 2.75 -29.83
C LEU A 119 -3.39 1.29 -30.19
N ASP A 120 -2.83 0.79 -31.27
CA ASP A 120 -3.14 -0.49 -31.90
C ASP A 120 -2.09 -1.58 -31.63
N SER A 121 -1.02 -1.24 -30.91
CA SER A 121 0.09 -2.14 -30.59
C SER A 121 0.70 -1.83 -29.21
N LEU A 122 1.09 -2.87 -28.48
CA LEU A 122 1.87 -2.78 -27.24
C LEU A 122 3.23 -2.09 -27.45
N LYS A 123 3.73 -2.07 -28.68
CA LYS A 123 4.96 -1.36 -29.05
C LYS A 123 4.93 0.11 -28.60
N TRP A 124 3.80 0.78 -28.79
CA TRP A 124 3.66 2.20 -28.41
C TRP A 124 3.74 2.40 -26.90
N TRP A 125 3.18 1.48 -26.14
CA TRP A 125 3.30 1.50 -24.69
C TRP A 125 4.75 1.25 -24.25
N GLY A 126 5.43 0.24 -24.79
CA GLY A 126 6.85 -0.02 -24.51
C GLY A 126 7.75 1.18 -24.78
N LEU A 127 7.56 1.86 -25.92
CA LEU A 127 8.31 3.08 -26.25
C LEU A 127 8.02 4.22 -25.28
N ALA A 128 6.76 4.37 -24.82
CA ALA A 128 6.41 5.35 -23.80
C ALA A 128 7.07 5.05 -22.47
N LEU A 129 7.08 3.80 -22.03
CA LEU A 129 7.77 3.37 -20.80
C LEU A 129 9.27 3.69 -20.89
N ILE A 130 9.96 3.29 -21.98
CA ILE A 130 11.39 3.58 -22.17
C ILE A 130 11.66 5.07 -22.04
N ARG A 131 10.87 5.91 -22.71
CA ARG A 131 11.03 7.37 -22.66
C ARG A 131 10.82 7.92 -21.25
N LEU A 132 9.79 7.47 -20.53
CA LEU A 132 9.47 7.91 -19.18
C LEU A 132 10.56 7.49 -18.18
N PHE A 133 11.00 6.24 -18.25
CA PHE A 133 12.07 5.74 -17.42
C PHE A 133 13.38 6.53 -17.61
N LYS A 134 13.84 6.68 -18.86
CA LYS A 134 15.08 7.41 -19.15
C LYS A 134 15.00 8.90 -18.79
N SER A 135 13.80 9.49 -18.87
CA SER A 135 13.57 10.88 -18.46
C SER A 135 13.58 11.06 -16.95
N ALA A 136 12.92 10.17 -16.21
CA ALA A 136 12.76 10.27 -14.77
C ALA A 136 13.93 9.65 -13.98
N MET A 137 14.64 8.69 -14.59
CA MET A 137 15.75 7.94 -13.99
C MET A 137 16.95 7.94 -14.94
N PRO A 138 17.65 9.08 -15.07
CA PRO A 138 18.72 9.24 -16.08
C PRO A 138 19.93 8.34 -15.87
N PHE A 139 20.06 7.66 -14.75
CA PHE A 139 21.05 6.63 -14.51
C PHE A 139 20.80 5.33 -15.33
N ILE A 140 19.60 5.18 -15.91
CA ILE A 140 19.28 4.10 -16.84
C ILE A 140 19.75 4.53 -18.24
N GLU A 141 20.89 3.99 -18.68
CA GLU A 141 21.51 4.34 -19.97
C GLU A 141 20.90 3.55 -21.11
N LYS A 142 20.61 2.27 -20.89
CA LYS A 142 19.94 1.40 -21.86
C LYS A 142 18.71 0.73 -21.24
N MET A 143 17.66 0.57 -22.05
CA MET A 143 16.43 -0.11 -21.65
C MET A 143 15.79 -0.83 -22.83
N GLN A 144 15.38 -2.06 -22.59
CA GLN A 144 14.59 -2.90 -23.49
C GLN A 144 13.34 -3.36 -22.78
N VAL A 145 12.21 -3.41 -23.47
CA VAL A 145 10.92 -3.88 -22.94
C VAL A 145 10.42 -5.06 -23.78
N THR A 146 10.08 -6.15 -23.13
CA THR A 146 9.45 -7.31 -23.76
C THR A 146 8.09 -7.57 -23.14
N PHE A 147 7.06 -7.62 -23.96
CA PHE A 147 5.71 -8.03 -23.57
C PHE A 147 5.50 -9.49 -23.99
N TYR A 148 5.17 -10.33 -23.05
CA TYR A 148 4.75 -11.71 -23.29
C TYR A 148 3.23 -11.76 -23.16
N THR A 149 2.55 -12.16 -24.23
CA THR A 149 1.08 -12.31 -24.31
C THR A 149 0.67 -13.72 -24.72
N ASP A 150 1.61 -14.55 -25.18
CA ASP A 150 1.40 -15.98 -25.35
C ASP A 150 1.25 -16.66 -23.99
N PRO A 151 0.14 -17.38 -23.72
CA PRO A 151 -0.12 -17.95 -22.38
C PRO A 151 0.97 -18.88 -21.84
N ALA A 152 1.60 -19.69 -22.74
CA ALA A 152 2.65 -20.62 -22.32
C ALA A 152 3.93 -19.86 -21.93
N LYS A 153 4.28 -18.83 -22.71
CA LYS A 153 5.44 -17.98 -22.43
C LYS A 153 5.22 -17.10 -21.20
N VAL A 154 4.01 -16.59 -21.00
CA VAL A 154 3.67 -15.85 -19.77
C VAL A 154 3.86 -16.72 -18.54
N LYS A 155 3.43 -17.99 -18.59
CA LYS A 155 3.61 -18.93 -17.48
C LYS A 155 5.08 -19.19 -17.17
N GLU A 156 5.91 -19.41 -18.21
CA GLU A 156 7.35 -19.60 -18.06
C GLU A 156 8.02 -18.40 -17.37
N VAL A 157 7.73 -17.19 -17.85
CA VAL A 157 8.26 -15.94 -17.27
C VAL A 157 7.73 -15.71 -15.84
N TYR A 158 6.47 -16.03 -15.57
CA TYR A 158 5.88 -15.91 -14.25
C TYR A 158 6.59 -16.78 -13.21
N GLU A 159 6.89 -18.03 -13.55
CA GLU A 159 7.62 -18.96 -12.66
C GLU A 159 9.03 -18.42 -12.35
N GLN A 160 9.73 -17.88 -13.36
CA GLN A 160 11.03 -17.23 -13.17
C GLN A 160 10.91 -15.96 -12.30
N ALA A 161 9.89 -15.14 -12.54
CA ALA A 161 9.66 -13.92 -11.78
C ALA A 161 9.41 -14.22 -10.28
N LEU A 162 8.64 -15.28 -9.96
CA LEU A 162 8.41 -15.67 -8.57
C LEU A 162 9.71 -16.01 -7.82
N GLU A 163 10.66 -16.72 -8.48
CA GLU A 163 11.95 -17.02 -7.87
C GLU A 163 12.80 -15.76 -7.67
N VAL A 164 12.78 -14.82 -8.62
CA VAL A 164 13.47 -13.53 -8.47
C VAL A 164 12.88 -12.73 -7.32
N TYR A 165 11.55 -12.62 -7.21
CA TYR A 165 10.91 -11.91 -6.10
C TYR A 165 11.26 -12.54 -4.74
N LYS A 166 11.17 -13.87 -4.64
CA LYS A 166 11.54 -14.61 -3.43
C LYS A 166 12.99 -14.35 -3.02
N ALA A 167 13.92 -14.36 -3.98
CA ALA A 167 15.32 -14.07 -3.71
C ALA A 167 15.55 -12.61 -3.27
N ARG A 168 14.87 -11.64 -3.91
CA ARG A 168 14.93 -10.22 -3.51
C ARG A 168 14.41 -10.00 -2.10
N ASP A 169 13.25 -10.57 -1.78
CA ASP A 169 12.61 -10.40 -0.49
C ASP A 169 13.40 -11.07 0.63
N ALA A 170 14.04 -12.22 0.34
CA ALA A 170 14.86 -12.93 1.31
C ALA A 170 16.15 -12.20 1.71
N ARG A 171 16.66 -11.24 0.90
CA ARG A 171 17.91 -10.52 1.19
C ARG A 171 17.91 -9.79 2.52
N VAL A 172 16.77 -9.25 2.93
CA VAL A 172 16.66 -8.48 4.17
C VAL A 172 16.53 -9.36 5.41
N ARG A 173 16.27 -10.66 5.25
CA ARG A 173 16.16 -11.60 6.37
C ARG A 173 17.51 -11.71 7.08
N GLY A 174 17.50 -11.55 8.39
CA GLY A 174 18.72 -11.57 9.21
C GLY A 174 19.37 -10.19 9.44
N LEU A 175 19.01 -9.16 8.68
CA LEU A 175 19.36 -7.79 8.99
C LEU A 175 18.31 -7.22 9.97
N ARG A 176 18.79 -6.60 11.05
CA ARG A 176 17.92 -6.05 12.10
C ARG A 176 17.99 -4.52 12.10
N ASP A 177 16.97 -3.88 12.63
CA ASP A 177 16.93 -2.43 12.78
C ASP A 177 18.07 -1.90 13.65
N GLU A 178 18.54 -2.72 14.59
CA GLU A 178 19.65 -2.42 15.49
C GLU A 178 21.00 -2.38 14.75
N ASP A 179 21.12 -3.09 13.64
CA ASP A 179 22.37 -3.24 12.89
C ASP A 179 22.64 -2.05 11.96
N VAL A 180 21.71 -1.09 11.85
CA VAL A 180 21.83 0.06 10.96
C VAL A 180 21.54 1.38 11.70
N ASP A 181 22.19 2.46 11.29
CA ASP A 181 21.94 3.81 11.85
C ASP A 181 20.94 4.63 11.02
N THR A 182 20.64 4.16 9.82
CA THR A 182 19.79 4.85 8.85
C THR A 182 18.71 3.91 8.34
N PHE A 183 17.45 4.34 8.43
CA PHE A 183 16.32 3.79 7.70
C PHE A 183 16.14 4.53 6.38
N TYR A 184 15.23 4.08 5.53
CA TYR A 184 14.91 4.77 4.29
C TYR A 184 13.43 5.08 4.21
N GLY A 185 13.10 6.19 3.55
CA GLY A 185 11.74 6.61 3.30
C GLY A 185 11.37 6.43 1.84
N CYS A 186 10.05 6.41 1.58
CA CYS A 186 9.48 6.47 0.24
C CYS A 186 8.23 7.35 0.23
N VAL A 187 8.13 8.25 -0.75
CA VAL A 187 7.00 9.16 -0.94
C VAL A 187 6.32 8.99 -2.31
N LEU A 188 6.55 7.90 -3.01
CA LEU A 188 5.92 7.63 -4.32
C LEU A 188 4.39 7.73 -4.28
N CYS A 189 3.77 7.29 -3.17
CA CYS A 189 2.32 7.34 -3.01
C CYS A 189 1.76 8.75 -2.77
N GLN A 190 2.59 9.78 -2.61
CA GLN A 190 2.11 11.16 -2.36
C GLN A 190 1.37 11.78 -3.55
N SER A 191 1.51 11.23 -4.76
CA SER A 191 0.67 11.59 -5.89
C SER A 191 -0.82 11.38 -5.62
N PHE A 192 -1.15 10.42 -4.76
CA PHE A 192 -2.52 10.05 -4.40
C PHE A 192 -2.85 10.31 -2.92
N ALA A 193 -1.90 10.05 -2.04
CA ALA A 193 -1.99 10.27 -0.59
C ALA A 193 -0.92 11.30 -0.15
N PRO A 194 -1.16 12.62 -0.30
CA PRO A 194 -0.12 13.65 -0.18
C PRO A 194 0.62 13.69 1.16
N GLN A 195 0.00 13.19 2.22
CA GLN A 195 0.59 13.16 3.57
C GLN A 195 1.24 11.81 3.91
N HIS A 196 1.19 10.85 2.99
CA HIS A 196 1.78 9.53 3.21
C HIS A 196 3.31 9.58 3.17
N VAL A 197 3.93 8.97 4.16
CA VAL A 197 5.38 8.71 4.21
C VAL A 197 5.58 7.26 4.59
N CYS A 198 6.12 6.46 3.69
CA CYS A 198 6.50 5.10 3.99
C CYS A 198 7.89 5.07 4.60
N VAL A 199 8.07 4.39 5.72
CA VAL A 199 9.37 4.16 6.38
C VAL A 199 9.74 2.69 6.20
N ILE A 200 10.96 2.44 5.71
CA ILE A 200 11.46 1.12 5.32
C ILE A 200 12.74 0.82 6.15
N PRO A 201 12.58 0.26 7.36
CA PRO A 201 13.69 -0.29 8.14
C PRO A 201 13.99 -1.73 7.69
N PRO A 202 15.08 -2.35 8.16
CA PRO A 202 15.38 -3.76 7.90
C PRO A 202 14.24 -4.73 8.25
N ASN A 203 13.61 -4.54 9.40
CA ASN A 203 12.58 -5.46 9.89
C ASN A 203 11.16 -5.19 9.36
N ARG A 204 10.99 -4.22 8.47
CA ARG A 204 9.69 -3.93 7.84
C ARG A 204 9.89 -3.42 6.42
N VAL A 205 9.42 -4.19 5.46
CA VAL A 205 9.40 -3.77 4.05
C VAL A 205 8.43 -2.61 3.81
N SER A 206 8.50 -1.97 2.66
CA SER A 206 7.50 -1.00 2.23
C SER A 206 6.09 -1.59 2.33
N LEU A 207 5.07 -0.76 2.59
CA LEU A 207 3.68 -1.23 2.71
C LEU A 207 3.19 -1.94 1.44
N CYS A 208 3.65 -1.48 0.28
CA CYS A 208 3.32 -2.11 -1.00
C CYS A 208 4.03 -3.45 -1.24
N GLY A 209 4.98 -3.84 -0.39
CA GLY A 209 5.78 -5.06 -0.56
C GLY A 209 6.87 -4.97 -1.64
N ALA A 210 6.94 -3.86 -2.40
CA ALA A 210 7.84 -3.77 -3.55
C ALA A 210 9.31 -3.60 -3.17
N MET A 211 9.60 -2.92 -2.07
CA MET A 211 10.96 -2.49 -1.70
C MET A 211 11.29 -2.90 -0.28
N ASN A 212 12.47 -3.46 -0.10
CA ASN A 212 13.11 -3.66 1.19
C ASN A 212 14.15 -2.55 1.49
N TRP A 213 14.85 -2.66 2.59
CA TRP A 213 15.86 -1.67 3.02
C TRP A 213 17.01 -1.52 2.01
N PHE A 214 17.48 -2.60 1.38
CA PHE A 214 18.57 -2.55 0.38
C PHE A 214 18.14 -1.78 -0.87
N ASP A 215 16.93 -2.07 -1.37
CA ASP A 215 16.37 -1.42 -2.55
C ASP A 215 16.22 0.10 -2.32
N ALA A 216 15.64 0.49 -1.17
CA ALA A 216 15.46 1.88 -0.82
C ALA A 216 16.79 2.62 -0.61
N ARG A 217 17.82 1.94 -0.06
CA ARG A 217 19.18 2.45 0.07
C ARG A 217 19.80 2.71 -1.29
N ALA A 218 19.76 1.74 -2.18
CA ALA A 218 20.32 1.88 -3.52
C ALA A 218 19.65 3.05 -4.28
N ALA A 219 18.34 3.16 -4.19
CA ALA A 219 17.59 4.26 -4.81
C ALA A 219 17.97 5.63 -4.25
N ALA A 220 18.09 5.76 -2.93
CA ALA A 220 18.50 7.01 -2.29
C ALA A 220 19.95 7.41 -2.65
N ASN A 221 20.83 6.43 -2.86
CA ASN A 221 22.22 6.68 -3.24
C ASN A 221 22.35 7.14 -4.70
N VAL A 222 21.61 6.54 -5.62
CA VAL A 222 21.70 6.84 -7.06
C VAL A 222 20.92 8.10 -7.43
N ASP A 223 19.82 8.36 -6.73
CA ASP A 223 18.98 9.55 -6.91
C ASP A 223 18.66 10.22 -5.55
N PRO A 224 19.56 10.99 -4.97
CA PRO A 224 19.37 11.64 -3.66
C PRO A 224 18.21 12.65 -3.60
N LYS A 225 17.70 13.09 -4.75
CA LYS A 225 16.54 13.98 -4.88
C LYS A 225 15.25 13.24 -5.25
N GLY A 226 15.34 11.94 -5.41
CA GLY A 226 14.24 11.07 -5.77
C GLY A 226 13.25 10.83 -4.63
N PRO A 227 12.27 9.98 -4.88
CA PRO A 227 11.23 9.69 -3.90
C PRO A 227 11.70 8.83 -2.71
N ASN A 228 12.85 8.17 -2.83
CA ASN A 228 13.49 7.45 -1.75
C ASN A 228 14.59 8.31 -1.11
N PHE A 229 14.65 8.34 0.21
CA PHE A 229 15.56 9.21 0.95
C PHE A 229 16.00 8.57 2.27
N PRO A 230 17.20 8.93 2.79
CA PRO A 230 17.68 8.43 4.07
C PRO A 230 16.91 9.06 5.24
N ILE A 231 16.70 8.26 6.29
CA ILE A 231 16.11 8.66 7.57
C ILE A 231 17.09 8.26 8.67
N PRO A 232 17.90 9.19 9.21
CA PRO A 232 18.69 8.91 10.42
C PRO A 232 17.75 8.49 11.56
N LYS A 233 17.99 7.33 12.19
CA LYS A 233 17.11 6.80 13.25
C LYS A 233 16.95 7.80 14.41
N GLY A 234 18.03 8.43 14.82
CA GLY A 234 18.07 9.20 16.03
C GLY A 234 17.87 8.33 17.28
N LYS A 235 17.41 8.94 18.37
CA LYS A 235 17.17 8.24 19.64
C LYS A 235 15.97 7.31 19.53
N LEU A 236 16.11 6.09 20.09
CA LEU A 236 14.97 5.17 20.28
C LEU A 236 14.11 5.68 21.43
N ILE A 237 12.84 5.96 21.15
CA ILE A 237 11.84 6.47 22.12
C ILE A 237 11.08 5.31 22.73
N ASP A 238 10.53 4.43 21.91
CA ASP A 238 9.75 3.26 22.34
C ASP A 238 10.20 2.02 21.53
N PRO A 239 10.92 1.08 22.14
CA PRO A 239 11.43 -0.11 21.45
C PRO A 239 10.32 -1.08 21.02
N ILE A 240 9.19 -1.10 21.75
CA ILE A 240 8.09 -2.02 21.44
C ILE A 240 7.30 -1.52 20.25
N LYS A 241 6.97 -0.23 20.19
CA LYS A 241 6.28 0.37 19.05
C LYS A 241 7.19 0.62 17.85
N GLY A 242 8.52 0.59 18.06
CA GLY A 242 9.48 1.00 17.03
C GLY A 242 9.38 2.51 16.76
N GLU A 243 9.34 3.33 17.80
CA GLU A 243 9.30 4.78 17.69
C GLU A 243 10.70 5.37 17.86
N TYR A 244 11.14 6.15 16.85
CA TYR A 244 12.45 6.79 16.82
C TYR A 244 12.31 8.31 16.59
N GLU A 245 13.13 9.09 17.28
CA GLU A 245 13.14 10.55 17.18
C GLU A 245 13.39 11.06 15.75
N GLY A 246 14.38 10.49 15.07
CA GLY A 246 14.72 10.89 13.71
C GLY A 246 13.64 10.49 12.71
N VAL A 247 12.98 9.35 12.92
CA VAL A 247 11.84 8.93 12.10
C VAL A 247 10.68 9.91 12.26
N ASN A 248 10.31 10.25 13.51
CA ASN A 248 9.24 11.21 13.79
C ASN A 248 9.51 12.56 13.11
N LYS A 249 10.75 13.08 13.24
CA LYS A 249 11.14 14.37 12.62
C LYS A 249 10.98 14.35 11.10
N VAL A 250 11.50 13.33 10.43
CA VAL A 250 11.44 13.24 8.96
C VAL A 250 10.01 12.98 8.48
N VAL A 251 9.24 12.17 9.19
CA VAL A 251 7.82 11.92 8.86
C VAL A 251 6.99 13.19 9.03
N GLU A 252 7.21 13.97 10.09
CA GLU A 252 6.53 15.26 10.27
C GLU A 252 6.83 16.22 9.11
N GLU A 253 8.10 16.37 8.75
CA GLU A 253 8.54 17.22 7.63
C GLU A 253 7.90 16.77 6.30
N ARG A 254 8.03 15.48 5.96
CA ARG A 254 7.60 14.94 4.66
C ARG A 254 6.07 14.76 4.56
N SER A 255 5.35 14.70 5.67
CA SER A 255 3.88 14.72 5.72
C SER A 255 3.29 16.12 5.83
N LEU A 256 4.09 17.17 5.70
CA LEU A 256 3.68 18.59 5.84
C LEU A 256 3.07 18.87 7.22
N GLY A 257 3.61 18.27 8.27
CA GLY A 257 3.17 18.45 9.65
C GLY A 257 1.95 17.61 10.06
N ALA A 258 1.40 16.79 9.16
CA ALA A 258 0.21 16.00 9.44
C ALA A 258 0.48 14.86 10.43
N ASN A 259 1.67 14.26 10.39
CA ASN A 259 2.03 13.09 11.17
C ASN A 259 3.27 13.37 12.01
N LYS A 260 3.11 13.53 13.33
CA LYS A 260 4.19 13.89 14.25
C LYS A 260 4.86 12.69 14.91
N ARG A 261 4.19 11.55 14.94
CA ARG A 261 4.68 10.31 15.52
C ARG A 261 4.48 9.17 14.54
N PHE A 262 5.42 8.23 14.53
CA PHE A 262 5.39 7.07 13.66
C PHE A 262 5.76 5.80 14.44
N PHE A 263 4.87 4.81 14.43
CA PHE A 263 5.07 3.52 15.07
C PHE A 263 5.28 2.44 14.01
N LEU A 264 6.49 1.92 13.93
CA LEU A 264 6.84 0.94 12.91
C LEU A 264 6.12 -0.40 13.06
N TYR A 265 5.83 -0.81 14.31
CA TYR A 265 5.38 -2.17 14.63
C TYR A 265 4.02 -2.20 15.32
N SER A 266 3.15 -1.23 15.03
CA SER A 266 1.78 -1.19 15.51
C SER A 266 0.80 -0.85 14.40
N ALA A 267 -0.41 -1.42 14.44
CA ALA A 267 -1.53 -1.05 13.57
C ALA A 267 -2.33 0.14 14.14
N PHE A 268 -2.04 0.55 15.38
CA PHE A 268 -2.74 1.64 16.07
C PHE A 268 -1.85 2.88 16.15
N GLY A 269 -2.40 4.05 15.85
CA GLY A 269 -1.72 5.33 15.98
C GLY A 269 -0.53 5.55 15.02
N SER A 270 -0.37 4.74 13.99
CA SER A 270 0.66 4.91 12.96
C SER A 270 0.05 5.43 11.66
N PRO A 271 0.64 6.42 11.00
CA PRO A 271 0.08 7.01 9.78
C PRO A 271 0.34 6.12 8.55
N HIS A 272 -0.42 5.04 8.42
CA HIS A 272 -0.27 4.07 7.34
C HIS A 272 -1.28 4.29 6.21
N THR A 273 -1.22 5.44 5.58
CA THR A 273 -1.99 5.71 4.35
C THR A 273 -1.17 5.33 3.12
N SER A 274 -1.81 4.93 2.03
CA SER A 274 -1.15 4.63 0.77
C SER A 274 -2.12 4.77 -0.41
N CYS A 275 -1.66 4.51 -1.62
CA CYS A 275 -2.53 4.42 -2.79
C CYS A 275 -3.40 3.15 -2.81
N GLY A 276 -3.07 2.14 -2.01
CA GLY A 276 -3.79 0.86 -1.96
C GLY A 276 -3.05 -0.31 -2.63
N CYS A 277 -1.81 -0.13 -3.03
CA CYS A 277 -1.01 -1.15 -3.72
C CYS A 277 -0.32 -2.16 -2.80
N PHE A 278 -0.71 -2.27 -1.54
CA PHE A 278 -0.17 -3.27 -0.60
C PHE A 278 -0.63 -4.69 -0.97
N GLU A 279 0.17 -5.67 -0.55
CA GLU A 279 -0.08 -7.08 -0.84
C GLU A 279 -1.19 -7.66 0.04
N CYS A 280 -1.20 -7.31 1.33
CA CYS A 280 -2.11 -7.83 2.34
C CYS A 280 -2.67 -6.69 3.19
N ILE A 281 -3.79 -6.97 3.88
CA ILE A 281 -4.38 -6.08 4.87
C ILE A 281 -4.55 -6.86 6.17
N ALA A 282 -3.98 -6.32 7.25
CA ALA A 282 -4.34 -6.69 8.61
C ALA A 282 -5.49 -5.81 9.08
N PHE A 283 -6.50 -6.41 9.69
CA PHE A 283 -7.67 -5.72 10.21
C PHE A 283 -8.01 -6.18 11.63
N TYR A 284 -8.27 -5.23 12.51
CA TYR A 284 -8.61 -5.49 13.89
C TYR A 284 -10.07 -5.96 14.02
N ILE A 285 -10.28 -6.96 14.87
CA ILE A 285 -11.57 -7.55 15.18
C ILE A 285 -11.82 -7.33 16.70
N PRO A 286 -12.56 -6.27 17.07
CA PRO A 286 -12.74 -5.90 18.46
C PRO A 286 -13.44 -6.98 19.31
N GLU A 287 -14.33 -7.78 18.72
CA GLU A 287 -15.11 -8.81 19.40
C GLU A 287 -14.25 -9.97 19.96
N VAL A 288 -13.04 -10.12 19.47
CA VAL A 288 -12.06 -11.12 19.94
C VAL A 288 -10.73 -10.49 20.35
N ASP A 289 -10.63 -9.16 20.26
CA ASP A 289 -9.42 -8.38 20.49
C ASP A 289 -8.21 -8.92 19.70
N GLY A 290 -8.44 -9.36 18.45
CA GLY A 290 -7.47 -9.98 17.57
C GLY A 290 -7.42 -9.35 16.19
N PHE A 291 -6.50 -9.83 15.35
CA PHE A 291 -6.37 -9.39 13.97
C PHE A 291 -6.69 -10.51 12.99
N GLY A 292 -7.49 -10.19 11.98
CA GLY A 292 -7.57 -10.96 10.76
C GLY A 292 -6.58 -10.44 9.72
N VAL A 293 -6.14 -11.32 8.81
CA VAL A 293 -5.28 -10.94 7.68
C VAL A 293 -5.81 -11.52 6.38
N VAL A 294 -5.83 -10.68 5.35
CA VAL A 294 -6.33 -11.07 4.03
C VAL A 294 -5.41 -10.58 2.93
N ASP A 295 -5.18 -11.38 1.90
CA ASP A 295 -4.47 -10.98 0.70
C ASP A 295 -5.42 -10.53 -0.42
N ARG A 296 -4.84 -9.88 -1.42
CA ARG A 296 -5.56 -9.39 -2.60
C ARG A 296 -6.19 -10.52 -3.44
N GLY A 297 -5.65 -11.72 -3.35
CA GLY A 297 -6.13 -12.89 -4.07
C GLY A 297 -7.49 -13.40 -3.55
N PHE A 298 -7.81 -13.14 -2.31
CA PHE A 298 -9.05 -13.57 -1.67
C PHE A 298 -10.25 -12.77 -2.18
N LYS A 299 -11.31 -13.44 -2.65
CA LYS A 299 -12.45 -12.83 -3.34
C LYS A 299 -13.72 -12.78 -2.50
N GLU A 300 -13.80 -13.59 -1.45
CA GLU A 300 -14.96 -13.66 -0.56
C GLU A 300 -14.90 -12.55 0.50
N PRO A 301 -16.00 -12.27 1.20
CA PRO A 301 -15.97 -11.49 2.43
C PRO A 301 -15.09 -12.19 3.49
N THR A 302 -14.35 -11.42 4.25
CA THR A 302 -13.60 -11.93 5.39
C THR A 302 -14.52 -12.19 6.59
N VAL A 303 -13.98 -12.72 7.66
CA VAL A 303 -14.73 -13.07 8.89
C VAL A 303 -15.49 -11.89 9.52
N ASN A 304 -15.07 -10.64 9.25
CA ASN A 304 -15.80 -9.43 9.66
C ASN A 304 -16.86 -8.97 8.64
N GLY A 305 -17.13 -9.77 7.60
CA GLY A 305 -18.11 -9.49 6.55
C GLY A 305 -17.64 -8.51 5.45
N LEU A 306 -16.41 -7.96 5.55
CA LEU A 306 -15.89 -7.00 4.58
C LEU A 306 -15.00 -7.69 3.54
N PRO A 307 -15.17 -7.41 2.24
CA PRO A 307 -14.22 -7.87 1.22
C PRO A 307 -12.93 -7.05 1.26
N PHE A 308 -11.84 -7.62 0.74
CA PHE A 308 -10.54 -6.94 0.62
C PHE A 308 -10.66 -5.52 0.03
N SER A 309 -11.44 -5.34 -1.03
CA SER A 309 -11.57 -4.05 -1.72
C SER A 309 -12.14 -2.94 -0.83
N THR A 310 -13.08 -3.28 0.06
CA THR A 310 -13.64 -2.32 1.03
C THR A 310 -12.60 -1.94 2.08
N MET A 311 -11.87 -2.92 2.62
CA MET A 311 -10.82 -2.66 3.59
C MET A 311 -9.63 -1.91 2.96
N ALA A 312 -9.32 -2.18 1.68
CA ALA A 312 -8.32 -1.43 0.95
C ALA A 312 -8.65 0.07 0.85
N ALA A 313 -9.92 0.44 0.77
CA ALA A 313 -10.34 1.84 0.81
C ALA A 313 -10.16 2.48 2.19
N GLN A 314 -10.10 1.70 3.27
CA GLN A 314 -9.84 2.20 4.63
C GLN A 314 -8.34 2.39 4.92
N THR A 315 -7.47 1.63 4.26
CA THR A 315 -6.02 1.65 4.48
C THR A 315 -5.25 2.33 3.36
N GLY A 316 -5.89 2.54 2.22
CA GLY A 316 -5.38 3.23 1.03
C GLY A 316 -6.14 4.52 0.77
N GLY A 317 -5.97 5.07 -0.44
CA GLY A 317 -6.72 6.24 -0.86
C GLY A 317 -6.47 7.51 -0.04
N GLY A 318 -5.36 7.60 0.67
CA GLY A 318 -5.03 8.73 1.53
C GLY A 318 -5.80 8.77 2.86
N ILE A 319 -6.50 7.70 3.21
CA ILE A 319 -7.24 7.57 4.47
C ILE A 319 -6.48 6.64 5.41
N GLN A 320 -6.43 7.00 6.69
CA GLN A 320 -5.95 6.14 7.76
C GLN A 320 -7.11 5.77 8.69
N THR A 321 -7.17 4.50 9.04
CA THR A 321 -8.11 3.97 10.05
C THR A 321 -7.33 3.10 11.01
N GLU A 322 -7.40 3.41 12.31
CA GLU A 322 -6.76 2.61 13.36
C GLU A 322 -7.24 1.15 13.31
N GLY A 323 -6.30 0.23 13.49
CA GLY A 323 -6.59 -1.20 13.40
C GLY A 323 -6.68 -1.74 11.97
N PHE A 324 -6.50 -0.90 10.93
CA PHE A 324 -6.37 -1.32 9.55
C PHE A 324 -4.99 -0.96 9.02
N LEU A 325 -4.22 -1.95 8.56
CA LEU A 325 -2.87 -1.74 8.06
C LEU A 325 -2.63 -2.54 6.78
N GLY A 326 -2.33 -1.82 5.68
CA GLY A 326 -1.76 -2.44 4.49
C GLY A 326 -0.33 -2.88 4.77
N VAL A 327 0.03 -4.12 4.41
CA VAL A 327 1.37 -4.68 4.66
C VAL A 327 1.92 -5.39 3.45
N GLY A 328 3.25 -5.35 3.29
CA GLY A 328 3.98 -6.23 2.40
C GLY A 328 4.13 -7.62 3.01
N MET A 329 4.13 -8.64 2.17
CA MET A 329 4.12 -10.05 2.61
C MET A 329 5.36 -10.43 3.42
N GLU A 330 6.51 -9.86 3.11
CA GLU A 330 7.74 -10.18 3.85
C GLU A 330 7.72 -9.69 5.30
N TYR A 331 6.81 -8.75 5.65
CA TYR A 331 6.64 -8.32 7.05
C TYR A 331 6.18 -9.45 7.97
N PHE A 332 5.42 -10.44 7.48
CA PHE A 332 5.04 -11.62 8.27
C PHE A 332 6.24 -12.44 8.77
N ARG A 333 7.39 -12.34 8.10
CA ARG A 333 8.63 -13.05 8.47
C ARG A 333 9.51 -12.26 9.43
N SER A 334 9.10 -11.03 9.74
CA SER A 334 9.83 -10.18 10.66
C SER A 334 9.63 -10.63 12.12
N PRO A 335 10.70 -10.67 12.93
CA PRO A 335 10.56 -10.91 14.38
C PRO A 335 9.81 -9.77 15.08
N LYS A 336 9.65 -8.63 14.41
CA LYS A 336 8.93 -7.44 14.92
C LYS A 336 7.52 -7.31 14.31
N PHE A 337 7.01 -8.37 13.66
CA PHE A 337 5.66 -8.38 13.10
C PHE A 337 4.62 -8.09 14.17
N PHE A 338 3.93 -6.94 14.06
CA PHE A 338 2.95 -6.43 15.03
C PHE A 338 3.38 -6.52 16.50
N GLN A 339 4.66 -6.32 16.76
CA GLN A 339 5.26 -6.48 18.09
C GLN A 339 4.52 -5.69 19.17
N ALA A 340 4.11 -4.47 18.88
CA ALA A 340 3.39 -3.61 19.82
C ALA A 340 1.95 -4.06 20.09
N ASP A 341 1.40 -4.85 19.18
CA ASP A 341 0.00 -5.30 19.23
C ASP A 341 -0.13 -6.77 19.65
N GLY A 342 0.96 -7.41 20.09
CA GLY A 342 0.97 -8.81 20.54
C GLY A 342 1.46 -9.82 19.50
N GLY A 343 1.91 -9.38 18.34
CA GLY A 343 2.53 -10.22 17.30
C GLY A 343 1.61 -11.34 16.80
N TRP A 344 2.22 -12.48 16.49
CA TRP A 344 1.50 -13.67 16.01
C TRP A 344 0.44 -14.19 17.01
N GLY A 345 0.65 -14.02 18.30
CA GLY A 345 -0.31 -14.42 19.32
C GLY A 345 -1.65 -13.69 19.26
N ARG A 346 -1.74 -12.64 18.46
CA ARG A 346 -2.97 -11.86 18.28
C ARG A 346 -3.59 -12.01 16.88
N ILE A 347 -3.01 -12.86 16.03
CA ILE A 347 -3.57 -13.20 14.72
C ILE A 347 -4.58 -14.33 14.90
N VAL A 348 -5.83 -14.06 14.61
CA VAL A 348 -6.96 -15.00 14.84
C VAL A 348 -7.52 -15.61 13.57
N TRP A 349 -7.30 -14.97 12.42
CA TRP A 349 -7.84 -15.41 11.14
C TRP A 349 -6.92 -15.03 9.98
N ILE A 350 -6.71 -15.95 9.04
CA ILE A 350 -5.94 -15.73 7.81
C ILE A 350 -6.67 -16.39 6.65
N CYS A 351 -6.93 -15.69 5.55
CA CYS A 351 -7.50 -16.32 4.37
C CYS A 351 -6.59 -17.42 3.80
N SER A 352 -7.19 -18.49 3.29
CA SER A 352 -6.44 -19.67 2.83
C SER A 352 -5.48 -19.37 1.67
N THR A 353 -5.77 -18.39 0.85
CA THR A 353 -4.89 -17.94 -0.24
C THR A 353 -3.59 -17.36 0.30
N LEU A 354 -3.67 -16.56 1.35
CA LEU A 354 -2.49 -16.01 2.02
C LEU A 354 -1.76 -17.08 2.83
N TRP A 355 -2.50 -17.91 3.55
CA TRP A 355 -1.93 -19.00 4.35
C TRP A 355 -0.86 -19.79 3.61
N LYS A 356 -1.20 -20.27 2.40
CA LYS A 356 -0.30 -21.05 1.54
C LYS A 356 1.01 -20.34 1.19
N ARG A 357 1.01 -19.01 1.25
CA ARG A 357 2.15 -18.17 0.86
C ARG A 357 3.06 -17.78 2.03
N ILE A 358 2.51 -17.83 3.24
CA ILE A 358 3.23 -17.42 4.47
C ILE A 358 3.29 -18.53 5.53
N GLU A 359 2.96 -19.76 5.17
CA GLU A 359 2.94 -20.90 6.11
C GLU A 359 4.27 -21.08 6.85
N ASP A 360 5.39 -20.78 6.18
CA ASP A 360 6.74 -20.78 6.74
C ASP A 360 6.96 -19.68 7.81
N ALA A 361 6.14 -18.66 7.84
CA ALA A 361 6.21 -17.58 8.82
C ALA A 361 5.31 -17.81 10.04
N ILE A 362 4.29 -18.67 9.93
CA ILE A 362 3.34 -18.93 11.00
C ILE A 362 4.03 -19.80 12.07
N PRO A 363 4.07 -19.36 13.36
CA PRO A 363 4.59 -20.18 14.44
C PRO A 363 3.88 -21.55 14.52
N GLU A 364 4.63 -22.61 14.67
CA GLU A 364 4.11 -23.99 14.63
C GLU A 364 2.99 -24.22 15.67
N GLU A 365 3.15 -23.66 16.85
CA GLU A 365 2.18 -23.73 17.96
C GLU A 365 0.87 -22.98 17.71
N LEU A 366 0.80 -22.17 16.64
CA LEU A 366 -0.39 -21.40 16.26
C LEU A 366 -1.08 -21.93 15.00
N LYS A 367 -0.47 -22.81 14.25
CA LYS A 367 -1.00 -23.31 12.98
C LYS A 367 -2.39 -23.96 13.09
N ASP A 368 -2.67 -24.65 14.19
CA ASP A 368 -3.97 -25.28 14.46
C ASP A 368 -4.96 -24.36 15.22
N LYS A 369 -4.54 -23.14 15.58
CA LYS A 369 -5.30 -22.19 16.40
C LYS A 369 -5.73 -20.94 15.66
N ILE A 370 -5.17 -20.66 14.49
CA ILE A 370 -5.58 -19.55 13.63
C ILE A 370 -6.62 -20.07 12.64
N ALA A 371 -7.79 -19.44 12.56
CA ALA A 371 -8.86 -19.83 11.67
C ALA A 371 -8.61 -19.41 10.22
N THR A 372 -9.23 -20.11 9.29
CA THR A 372 -9.40 -19.71 7.89
C THR A 372 -10.90 -19.53 7.58
N GLU A 373 -11.26 -19.14 6.35
CA GLU A 373 -12.66 -19.10 5.92
C GLU A 373 -13.34 -20.49 5.91
N ASN A 374 -12.54 -21.56 5.95
CA ASN A 374 -13.07 -22.93 6.08
C ASN A 374 -13.48 -23.26 7.52
N ASP A 375 -12.89 -22.59 8.49
CA ASP A 375 -13.12 -22.81 9.93
C ASP A 375 -14.13 -21.79 10.47
N ALA A 376 -14.05 -20.54 10.05
CA ALA A 376 -14.89 -19.46 10.54
C ALA A 376 -15.19 -18.43 9.43
N ARG A 377 -16.48 -18.16 9.19
CA ARG A 377 -16.95 -17.19 8.19
C ARG A 377 -17.58 -15.93 8.79
N ASP A 378 -17.79 -15.92 10.09
CA ASP A 378 -18.36 -14.82 10.86
C ASP A 378 -17.74 -14.78 12.28
N ILE A 379 -18.07 -13.73 13.02
CA ILE A 379 -17.49 -13.49 14.33
C ILE A 379 -17.86 -14.58 15.34
N GLU A 380 -19.08 -15.10 15.30
CA GLU A 380 -19.53 -16.12 16.27
C GLU A 380 -18.83 -17.46 16.03
N SER A 381 -18.72 -17.89 14.79
CA SER A 381 -17.94 -19.09 14.45
C SER A 381 -16.45 -18.92 14.77
N LEU A 382 -15.91 -17.71 14.60
CA LEU A 382 -14.53 -17.39 14.97
C LEU A 382 -14.31 -17.51 16.49
N LYS A 383 -15.15 -16.91 17.33
CA LYS A 383 -15.05 -17.01 18.78
C LYS A 383 -15.07 -18.45 19.24
N LYS A 384 -16.03 -19.23 18.73
CA LYS A 384 -16.15 -20.66 19.04
C LYS A 384 -14.86 -21.41 18.68
N PHE A 385 -14.35 -21.24 17.44
CA PHE A 385 -13.12 -21.88 16.98
C PHE A 385 -11.93 -21.54 17.89
N LEU A 386 -11.72 -20.25 18.21
CA LEU A 386 -10.60 -19.79 19.04
C LEU A 386 -10.64 -20.39 20.45
N VAL A 387 -11.83 -20.50 21.04
CA VAL A 387 -12.01 -21.11 22.36
C VAL A 387 -11.78 -22.63 22.32
N GLU A 388 -12.33 -23.34 21.33
CA GLU A 388 -12.17 -24.77 21.16
C GLU A 388 -10.71 -25.18 20.89
N ARG A 389 -9.99 -24.38 20.11
CA ARG A 389 -8.57 -24.63 19.76
C ARG A 389 -7.57 -24.12 20.80
N GLY A 390 -8.05 -23.44 21.85
CA GLY A 390 -7.18 -22.89 22.89
C GLY A 390 -6.21 -21.81 22.34
N HIS A 391 -6.73 -20.92 21.49
CA HIS A 391 -5.97 -19.77 21.01
C HIS A 391 -5.50 -18.90 22.20
N PRO A 392 -4.35 -18.21 22.16
CA PRO A 392 -3.91 -17.32 23.23
C PRO A 392 -4.96 -16.31 23.73
N LEU A 393 -5.86 -15.88 22.84
CA LEU A 393 -6.96 -14.96 23.18
C LEU A 393 -8.22 -15.64 23.77
N ALA A 394 -8.27 -16.97 23.85
CA ALA A 394 -9.45 -17.71 24.31
C ALA A 394 -9.91 -17.31 25.73
N VAL A 395 -8.97 -17.01 26.63
CA VAL A 395 -9.27 -16.56 28.00
C VAL A 395 -9.95 -15.20 27.95
N ARG A 396 -9.40 -14.27 27.19
CA ARG A 396 -9.93 -12.92 27.06
C ARG A 396 -11.31 -12.89 26.39
N ILE A 397 -11.54 -13.75 25.40
CA ILE A 397 -12.87 -13.89 24.77
C ILE A 397 -13.90 -14.31 25.80
N LYS A 398 -13.57 -15.29 26.66
CA LYS A 398 -14.46 -15.75 27.76
C LYS A 398 -14.71 -14.65 28.78
N GLU A 399 -13.70 -13.83 29.09
CA GLU A 399 -13.84 -12.70 30.02
C GLU A 399 -14.77 -11.61 29.45
N MET A 400 -14.67 -11.34 28.12
CA MET A 400 -15.52 -10.37 27.44
C MET A 400 -16.98 -10.83 27.31
N GLU A 401 -17.23 -12.14 27.32
CA GLU A 401 -18.56 -12.74 27.24
C GLU A 401 -19.16 -13.02 28.64
N ALA A 402 -18.35 -12.96 29.71
CA ALA A 402 -18.85 -13.11 31.06
C ALA A 402 -19.81 -11.94 31.40
N PRO A 403 -21.02 -12.21 31.91
CA PRO A 403 -21.92 -11.14 32.32
C PRO A 403 -21.20 -10.26 33.33
N GLU A 404 -21.27 -8.94 33.10
CA GLU A 404 -20.74 -7.95 34.05
C GLU A 404 -21.39 -8.23 35.40
N VAL A 405 -20.63 -8.87 36.31
CA VAL A 405 -21.07 -9.03 37.70
C VAL A 405 -21.14 -7.61 38.23
N ALA A 406 -22.37 -7.11 38.39
CA ALA A 406 -22.64 -5.79 38.92
C ALA A 406 -21.76 -5.61 40.16
N ALA A 407 -20.76 -4.77 40.06
CA ALA A 407 -19.92 -4.41 41.17
C ALA A 407 -20.89 -3.87 42.21
N ALA A 408 -21.05 -4.62 43.34
CA ALA A 408 -21.86 -4.20 44.44
C ALA A 408 -21.39 -2.79 44.82
N ALA A 409 -22.29 -1.84 44.72
CA ALA A 409 -22.02 -0.47 45.11
C ALA A 409 -21.44 -0.48 46.54
N PRO A 410 -20.32 0.22 46.79
CA PRO A 410 -19.80 0.35 48.12
C PRO A 410 -20.91 0.98 49.00
N ALA A 411 -21.18 0.36 50.13
CA ALA A 411 -22.14 0.85 51.12
C ALA A 411 -21.87 2.34 51.38
N GLU A 412 -22.93 3.12 51.30
CA GLU A 412 -23.01 4.54 51.50
C GLU A 412 -22.46 4.88 52.92
N ALA A 413 -21.21 5.34 52.97
CA ALA A 413 -20.65 5.93 54.17
C ALA A 413 -21.18 7.37 54.26
N ALA A 414 -21.89 7.66 55.37
CA ALA A 414 -22.52 8.92 55.66
C ALA A 414 -21.60 10.13 55.38
N ALA A 415 -22.12 11.07 54.64
CA ALA A 415 -21.46 12.32 54.29
C ALA A 415 -21.30 13.24 55.50
N PRO A 416 -20.17 13.90 55.71
CA PRO A 416 -20.11 15.09 56.54
C PRO A 416 -20.62 16.31 55.74
N GLU A 417 -21.34 17.14 56.45
CA GLU A 417 -22.04 18.37 56.03
C GLU A 417 -21.16 19.33 55.24
N ALA A 418 -21.72 19.80 54.16
CA ALA A 418 -21.10 20.68 53.16
C ALA A 418 -20.81 22.08 53.71
N ALA A 419 -19.56 22.51 53.58
CA ALA A 419 -19.21 23.93 53.57
C ALA A 419 -19.39 24.47 52.14
N THR A 420 -20.17 25.52 52.00
CA THR A 420 -20.48 26.25 50.74
C THR A 420 -19.21 26.86 50.15
N PRO A 421 -18.84 26.56 48.89
CA PRO A 421 -17.79 27.33 48.23
C PRO A 421 -18.39 28.58 47.53
N THR A 422 -17.79 29.69 47.82
CA THR A 422 -17.98 30.99 47.17
C THR A 422 -17.69 30.85 45.66
N ALA A 423 -18.62 31.36 44.88
CA ALA A 423 -18.53 31.40 43.41
C ALA A 423 -17.36 32.27 42.94
N VAL A 424 -16.45 31.70 42.19
CA VAL A 424 -15.49 32.41 41.33
C VAL A 424 -16.11 32.51 39.92
N PRO A 425 -16.13 33.70 39.29
CA PRO A 425 -16.75 33.83 37.97
C PRO A 425 -15.98 33.06 36.93
N ALA A 426 -16.69 32.21 36.17
CA ALA A 426 -16.18 31.49 35.03
C ALA A 426 -15.83 32.48 33.90
N GLN A 427 -14.56 32.56 33.58
CA GLN A 427 -14.15 33.12 32.29
C GLN A 427 -14.66 32.22 31.15
N ALA A 428 -15.49 32.79 30.29
CA ALA A 428 -16.00 32.15 29.10
C ALA A 428 -14.85 31.78 28.18
N ALA A 429 -14.65 30.46 28.01
CA ALA A 429 -13.81 29.97 26.92
C ALA A 429 -14.45 30.33 25.58
N ALA A 430 -13.69 30.97 24.71
CA ALA A 430 -14.10 31.27 23.37
C ALA A 430 -14.47 29.97 22.62
N PRO A 431 -15.57 29.98 21.85
CA PRO A 431 -15.97 28.79 21.11
C PRO A 431 -14.95 28.47 20.02
N MET A 432 -14.45 27.23 20.01
CA MET A 432 -13.71 26.71 18.87
C MET A 432 -14.60 26.72 17.64
N PRO A 433 -14.08 27.07 16.44
CA PRO A 433 -14.90 27.09 15.26
C PRO A 433 -15.33 25.67 14.89
N PHE A 434 -16.62 25.44 14.93
CA PHE A 434 -17.29 24.26 14.42
C PHE A 434 -16.97 24.13 12.92
N MET A 435 -16.35 23.05 12.50
CA MET A 435 -16.33 22.70 11.08
C MET A 435 -17.74 22.25 10.68
N PRO A 436 -18.39 22.92 9.73
CA PRO A 436 -19.71 22.50 9.28
C PRO A 436 -19.59 21.17 8.51
N ALA A 437 -20.54 20.28 8.78
CA ALA A 437 -20.78 19.09 7.97
C ALA A 437 -20.99 19.46 6.49
N PRO A 438 -20.68 18.57 5.53
CA PRO A 438 -20.79 18.88 4.11
C PRO A 438 -22.24 19.14 3.74
N THR A 439 -22.58 20.40 3.51
CA THR A 439 -23.83 20.80 2.90
C THR A 439 -23.76 20.63 1.38
N ALA A 440 -24.87 20.32 0.80
CA ALA A 440 -25.21 20.03 -0.57
C ALA A 440 -24.37 20.68 -1.69
N PRO A 441 -24.34 20.13 -2.93
CA PRO A 441 -23.44 20.50 -4.00
C PRO A 441 -23.71 21.92 -4.50
N GLY A 442 -22.74 22.83 -4.36
CA GLY A 442 -22.92 24.16 -4.91
C GLY A 442 -21.86 25.22 -4.69
N ALA A 443 -20.88 25.04 -3.83
CA ALA A 443 -19.85 26.05 -3.67
C ALA A 443 -18.45 25.42 -3.55
N ILE A 444 -17.56 25.75 -4.47
CA ILE A 444 -16.13 25.43 -4.39
C ILE A 444 -15.42 26.70 -3.93
N THR A 445 -14.82 26.63 -2.74
CA THR A 445 -13.94 27.69 -2.25
C THR A 445 -12.49 27.30 -2.53
N ILE A 446 -11.81 28.02 -3.38
CA ILE A 446 -10.37 27.84 -3.62
C ILE A 446 -9.63 28.75 -2.65
N PRO A 447 -8.74 28.23 -1.77
CA PRO A 447 -7.96 29.08 -0.88
C PRO A 447 -7.05 30.01 -1.69
N ALA A 448 -7.03 31.28 -1.31
CA ALA A 448 -6.28 32.32 -2.01
C ALA A 448 -4.77 32.09 -1.86
N VAL A 449 -4.10 31.87 -2.96
CA VAL A 449 -2.65 32.04 -3.08
C VAL A 449 -2.45 33.32 -3.90
N GLY A 450 -1.87 34.35 -3.32
CA GLY A 450 -1.56 35.60 -4.02
C GLY A 450 -2.72 36.61 -4.20
N GLY A 451 -3.62 36.72 -3.23
CA GLY A 451 -4.58 37.86 -3.16
C GLY A 451 -5.82 37.77 -4.08
N LEU A 452 -6.01 36.67 -4.79
CA LEU A 452 -7.19 36.46 -5.63
C LEU A 452 -8.23 35.64 -4.87
N ARG A 453 -9.40 36.20 -4.60
CA ARG A 453 -10.56 35.47 -4.07
C ARG A 453 -11.57 35.24 -5.19
N VAL A 454 -11.83 34.00 -5.51
CA VAL A 454 -12.86 33.64 -6.50
C VAL A 454 -13.99 32.89 -5.78
N GLU A 455 -15.19 33.43 -5.82
CA GLU A 455 -16.40 32.85 -5.27
C GLU A 455 -17.35 32.48 -6.42
N LEU A 456 -17.68 31.18 -6.51
CA LEU A 456 -18.51 30.65 -7.59
C LEU A 456 -19.75 30.00 -7.00
N LYS A 457 -20.92 30.52 -7.29
CA LYS A 457 -22.22 29.97 -6.87
C LYS A 457 -22.99 29.45 -8.08
N GLY A 458 -23.36 28.15 -8.05
CA GLY A 458 -24.28 27.56 -9.03
C GLY A 458 -23.75 27.37 -10.44
N ALA A 459 -22.43 27.44 -10.66
CA ALA A 459 -21.82 27.26 -11.98
C ALA A 459 -21.23 25.85 -12.16
N LYS A 460 -21.47 25.23 -13.30
CA LYS A 460 -20.67 24.09 -13.78
C LYS A 460 -19.39 24.61 -14.39
N ILE A 461 -18.24 24.34 -13.74
CA ILE A 461 -16.93 24.75 -14.25
C ILE A 461 -16.23 23.53 -14.79
N ARG A 462 -15.81 23.63 -16.05
CA ARG A 462 -14.89 22.67 -16.66
C ARG A 462 -13.53 23.38 -16.80
N ILE A 463 -12.53 22.89 -16.09
CA ILE A 463 -11.16 23.41 -16.17
C ILE A 463 -10.36 22.45 -17.04
N ASP A 464 -10.04 22.86 -18.25
CA ASP A 464 -9.26 22.07 -19.17
C ASP A 464 -7.74 22.21 -18.93
N LYS A 465 -7.31 23.34 -18.32
CA LYS A 465 -5.89 23.59 -18.02
C LYS A 465 -5.73 24.69 -16.97
N ILE A 466 -4.88 24.44 -15.98
CA ILE A 466 -4.40 25.48 -15.03
C ILE A 466 -2.90 25.71 -15.29
N VAL A 467 -2.52 26.95 -15.57
CA VAL A 467 -1.11 27.35 -15.69
C VAL A 467 -0.77 28.28 -14.54
N ILE A 468 0.07 27.81 -13.63
CA ILE A 468 0.60 28.63 -12.53
C ILE A 468 1.97 29.17 -12.98
N LYS A 469 2.07 30.49 -13.18
CA LYS A 469 3.37 31.14 -13.40
C LYS A 469 3.83 31.71 -12.07
N LYS A 470 5.02 31.32 -11.64
CA LYS A 470 5.72 31.92 -10.51
C LYS A 470 6.24 33.29 -11.01
N GLN A 471 5.84 34.37 -10.36
CA GLN A 471 6.48 35.68 -10.50
C GLN A 471 7.74 35.71 -9.67
#